data_cbc4505750acf47985fe269ac6b1dda4
#
_entry.id   cbc4505750acf47985fe269ac6b1dda4
#
_cell.length_a   1.000
_cell.length_b   1.000
_cell.length_c   1.000
_cell.angle_alpha   90.00
_cell.angle_beta   90.00
_cell.angle_gamma   90.00
#
_symmetry.space_group_name_H-M   'P 1'
#
loop_
_entity.id
_entity.type
_entity.pdbx_description
1 polymer ?
#
loop_
_entity_poly.entity_id
_entity_poly.type
_entity_poly.pdbx_seq_one_letter_code
_entity_poly.pdbx_strand_id
1 'polypeptide(L)'
;MLNTIEEVLAELRAGRPVLVTDDADRENEGDAILAAELADPRWVGWMVRHTSGYLCAPMTEERADQLDLPLMWPASQDPLRTRYTVAIDAAHGITTGIDAVQRARTARVLADPFSTPSDLVRPGHVLPLRARAGGVLERRGHTEAAVDLARLAGLEPVGLIGELVGDDGMCLRADAIADLARTEGLALTTIDQLAQWRQAHDPGPAVPTQRVTALASAHLPTRHGQFAITGYRDNCTGVEHVLLVGEKGIDADDGGPAWVRVHSECLTGDALGSLRCDCGDQLAAAQQHVCRHGGAIILLRDHEGRATGLLNKIAAYKAQDGGLDTVDAQTHLGLPVDAREYGAAVAILANIGITSVRLLTNNPAKAEALRDGGLEVTMSPLETSTRPEDERYLRTKRDRMGHALTLGVSPSEISTQPLASSHTTSTTPALTIKGCLLYTSPSPRDS
;
A
#
# COMPACT_ATOMS: atom_id res chain seq x y z
N MET A 1 24.29 15.79 -21.10
CA MET A 1 25.14 15.59 -19.91
C MET A 1 24.24 15.91 -18.73
N LEU A 2 24.24 15.08 -17.70
CA LEU A 2 23.42 15.33 -16.49
C LEU A 2 24.03 16.50 -15.69
N ASN A 3 23.19 17.30 -15.07
CA ASN A 3 23.58 18.35 -14.14
C ASN A 3 23.81 17.78 -12.74
N THR A 4 24.60 18.47 -11.91
CA THR A 4 24.72 18.14 -10.50
C THR A 4 23.42 18.48 -9.74
N ILE A 5 23.20 17.86 -8.60
CA ILE A 5 22.00 18.16 -7.80
C ILE A 5 22.02 19.61 -7.34
N GLU A 6 23.18 20.18 -7.01
CA GLU A 6 23.33 21.60 -6.63
C GLU A 6 22.89 22.54 -7.75
N GLU A 7 23.23 22.24 -9.02
CA GLU A 7 22.77 23.01 -10.20
C GLU A 7 21.25 22.90 -10.36
N VAL A 8 20.70 21.68 -10.22
CA VAL A 8 19.25 21.44 -10.27
C VAL A 8 18.51 22.24 -9.19
N LEU A 9 19.03 22.23 -7.95
CA LEU A 9 18.46 23.00 -6.84
C LEU A 9 18.55 24.52 -7.07
N ALA A 10 19.61 24.99 -7.73
CA ALA A 10 19.75 26.40 -8.09
C ALA A 10 18.70 26.85 -9.11
N GLU A 11 18.40 26.02 -10.11
CA GLU A 11 17.34 26.27 -11.11
C GLU A 11 15.96 26.35 -10.45
N LEU A 12 15.64 25.42 -9.56
CA LEU A 12 14.38 25.44 -8.82
C LEU A 12 14.23 26.69 -7.96
N ARG A 13 15.29 27.12 -7.25
CA ARG A 13 15.30 28.39 -6.50
C ARG A 13 15.10 29.60 -7.39
N ALA A 14 15.53 29.53 -8.64
CA ALA A 14 15.31 30.58 -9.64
C ALA A 14 13.89 30.55 -10.26
N GLY A 15 13.00 29.63 -9.81
CA GLY A 15 11.66 29.46 -10.33
C GLY A 15 11.64 28.85 -11.74
N ARG A 16 12.69 28.12 -12.14
CA ARG A 16 12.78 27.43 -13.42
C ARG A 16 12.46 25.96 -13.26
N PRO A 17 11.79 25.33 -14.23
CA PRO A 17 11.58 23.89 -14.21
C PRO A 17 12.90 23.15 -14.43
N VAL A 18 12.98 21.94 -13.90
CA VAL A 18 14.04 20.98 -14.15
C VAL A 18 13.46 19.71 -14.74
N LEU A 19 14.26 18.97 -15.51
CA LEU A 19 13.86 17.71 -16.10
C LEU A 19 14.45 16.57 -15.26
N VAL A 20 13.63 15.58 -14.95
CA VAL A 20 14.03 14.42 -14.15
C VAL A 20 13.58 13.15 -14.83
N THR A 21 14.51 12.22 -15.07
CA THR A 21 14.21 10.91 -15.63
C THR A 21 14.27 9.84 -14.55
N ASP A 22 13.47 8.80 -14.71
CA ASP A 22 13.51 7.61 -13.88
C ASP A 22 14.32 6.47 -14.55
N ASP A 23 14.35 5.32 -13.87
CA ASP A 23 15.11 4.15 -14.31
C ASP A 23 14.42 3.48 -15.53
N ALA A 24 15.24 2.90 -16.43
CA ALA A 24 14.75 2.24 -17.64
C ALA A 24 13.87 1.00 -17.39
N ASP A 25 13.99 0.40 -16.23
CA ASP A 25 13.21 -0.76 -15.78
C ASP A 25 11.96 -0.38 -14.97
N ARG A 26 11.73 0.94 -14.74
CA ARG A 26 10.53 1.45 -14.08
C ARG A 26 9.51 1.96 -15.12
N GLU A 27 9.39 3.27 -15.34
CA GLU A 27 8.52 3.88 -16.38
C GLU A 27 9.32 4.17 -17.63
N ASN A 28 10.63 4.41 -17.46
CA ASN A 28 11.55 4.86 -18.52
C ASN A 28 11.06 6.15 -19.18
N GLU A 29 10.62 7.10 -18.37
CA GLU A 29 10.04 8.38 -18.76
C GLU A 29 10.77 9.53 -18.07
N GLY A 30 10.35 10.75 -18.31
CA GLY A 30 10.84 11.90 -17.59
C GLY A 30 9.77 12.95 -17.41
N ASP A 31 9.84 13.63 -16.28
CA ASP A 31 8.94 14.73 -15.93
C ASP A 31 9.65 16.07 -15.95
N ALA A 32 8.89 17.10 -16.31
CA ALA A 32 9.22 18.46 -15.94
C ALA A 32 8.75 18.69 -14.50
N ILE A 33 9.66 19.16 -13.64
CA ILE A 33 9.39 19.46 -12.23
C ILE A 33 9.60 20.95 -11.98
N LEU A 34 8.60 21.61 -11.42
CA LEU A 34 8.63 23.02 -11.01
C LEU A 34 8.26 23.13 -9.53
N ALA A 35 8.93 23.97 -8.76
CA ALA A 35 8.51 24.25 -7.39
C ALA A 35 7.19 25.04 -7.40
N ALA A 36 6.16 24.53 -6.72
CA ALA A 36 4.81 25.10 -6.77
C ALA A 36 4.73 26.50 -6.16
N GLU A 37 5.53 26.79 -5.14
CA GLU A 37 5.64 28.12 -4.51
C GLU A 37 6.04 29.21 -5.52
N LEU A 38 6.94 28.86 -6.47
CA LEU A 38 7.46 29.75 -7.49
C LEU A 38 6.80 29.54 -8.87
N ALA A 39 5.63 28.88 -8.93
CA ALA A 39 4.96 28.56 -10.19
C ALA A 39 4.61 29.85 -10.95
N ASP A 40 5.38 30.11 -12.03
CA ASP A 40 5.16 31.22 -12.96
C ASP A 40 4.26 30.75 -14.13
N PRO A 41 3.25 31.56 -14.53
CA PRO A 41 2.38 31.22 -15.68
C PRO A 41 3.11 30.90 -16.97
N ARG A 42 4.28 31.51 -17.23
CA ARG A 42 5.11 31.22 -18.38
C ARG A 42 5.59 29.76 -18.37
N TRP A 43 6.12 29.31 -17.21
CA TRP A 43 6.63 27.98 -17.09
C TRP A 43 5.51 26.92 -17.02
N VAL A 44 4.39 27.22 -16.36
CA VAL A 44 3.23 26.35 -16.44
C VAL A 44 2.69 26.26 -17.86
N GLY A 45 2.70 27.36 -18.63
CA GLY A 45 2.36 27.34 -20.05
C GLY A 45 3.35 26.53 -20.91
N TRP A 46 4.63 26.53 -20.55
CA TRP A 46 5.64 25.68 -21.16
C TRP A 46 5.35 24.19 -20.83
N MET A 47 5.09 23.87 -19.57
CA MET A 47 4.73 22.50 -19.14
C MET A 47 3.49 21.99 -19.90
N VAL A 48 2.44 22.79 -20.02
CA VAL A 48 1.24 22.40 -20.79
C VAL A 48 1.55 22.03 -22.25
N ARG A 49 2.56 22.66 -22.87
CA ARG A 49 2.94 22.38 -24.26
C ARG A 49 3.91 21.22 -24.44
N HIS A 50 4.75 20.95 -23.46
CA HIS A 50 5.84 19.97 -23.55
C HIS A 50 5.62 18.72 -22.71
N THR A 51 4.50 18.67 -21.97
CA THR A 51 4.11 17.49 -21.18
C THR A 51 2.75 16.96 -21.64
N SER A 52 2.31 15.87 -21.02
CA SER A 52 0.95 15.34 -21.21
C SER A 52 -0.16 16.38 -20.97
N GLY A 53 0.18 17.51 -20.35
CA GLY A 53 -0.77 18.51 -19.89
C GLY A 53 -1.58 18.10 -18.65
N TYR A 54 -1.42 16.85 -18.21
CA TYR A 54 -2.01 16.31 -17.00
C TYR A 54 -1.15 16.69 -15.80
N LEU A 55 -1.30 17.94 -15.34
CA LEU A 55 -0.44 18.50 -14.33
C LEU A 55 -0.79 17.97 -12.93
N CYS A 56 0.17 17.29 -12.32
CA CYS A 56 0.07 16.79 -10.96
C CYS A 56 0.84 17.69 -9.98
N ALA A 57 0.38 17.73 -8.72
CA ALA A 57 0.99 18.53 -7.67
C ALA A 57 1.42 17.65 -6.48
N PRO A 58 2.62 17.02 -6.53
CA PRO A 58 3.20 16.30 -5.41
C PRO A 58 3.37 17.17 -4.18
N MET A 59 3.01 16.64 -3.01
CA MET A 59 3.19 17.27 -1.71
C MET A 59 3.39 16.23 -0.61
N THR A 60 3.80 16.67 0.58
CA THR A 60 3.88 15.78 1.73
C THR A 60 2.49 15.32 2.16
N GLU A 61 2.43 14.21 2.91
CA GLU A 61 1.17 13.68 3.44
C GLU A 61 0.53 14.67 4.42
N GLU A 62 1.35 15.29 5.28
CA GLU A 62 0.90 16.29 6.24
C GLU A 62 0.27 17.51 5.55
N ARG A 63 0.87 17.96 4.42
CA ARG A 63 0.30 19.07 3.65
C ARG A 63 -1.04 18.72 3.03
N ALA A 64 -1.15 17.52 2.47
CA ALA A 64 -2.40 17.02 1.92
C ALA A 64 -3.50 16.87 2.98
N ASP A 65 -3.15 16.46 4.21
CA ASP A 65 -4.07 16.37 5.35
C ASP A 65 -4.53 17.77 5.81
N GLN A 66 -3.61 18.74 5.92
CA GLN A 66 -3.94 20.14 6.26
C GLN A 66 -4.94 20.76 5.28
N LEU A 67 -4.84 20.40 4.01
CA LEU A 67 -5.70 20.91 2.94
C LEU A 67 -6.97 20.07 2.70
N ASP A 68 -7.22 19.02 3.50
CA ASP A 68 -8.33 18.07 3.35
C ASP A 68 -8.43 17.51 1.92
N LEU A 69 -7.33 16.90 1.47
CA LEU A 69 -7.21 16.28 0.15
C LEU A 69 -7.22 14.76 0.26
N PRO A 70 -8.40 14.11 0.35
CA PRO A 70 -8.51 12.66 0.44
C PRO A 70 -8.04 12.00 -0.85
N LEU A 71 -7.63 10.73 -0.74
CA LEU A 71 -7.34 9.91 -1.91
C LEU A 71 -8.56 9.85 -2.83
N MET A 72 -8.34 10.02 -4.14
CA MET A 72 -9.37 9.88 -5.17
C MET A 72 -9.99 8.46 -5.13
N TRP A 73 -9.15 7.47 -4.90
CA TRP A 73 -9.55 6.09 -4.74
C TRP A 73 -8.72 5.42 -3.63
N PRO A 74 -9.30 5.14 -2.45
CA PRO A 74 -8.55 4.59 -1.31
C PRO A 74 -7.91 3.23 -1.59
N ALA A 75 -8.57 2.38 -2.39
CA ALA A 75 -8.06 1.07 -2.81
C ALA A 75 -7.42 1.17 -4.20
N SER A 76 -6.31 1.93 -4.31
CA SER A 76 -5.63 2.13 -5.60
C SER A 76 -5.30 0.81 -6.29
N GLN A 77 -5.65 0.74 -7.58
CA GLN A 77 -5.33 -0.38 -8.48
C GLN A 77 -4.09 -0.08 -9.35
N ASP A 78 -3.48 1.10 -9.15
CA ASP A 78 -2.27 1.48 -9.86
C ASP A 78 -1.09 0.58 -9.45
N PRO A 79 -0.44 -0.10 -10.41
CA PRO A 79 0.72 -0.96 -10.13
C PRO A 79 1.87 -0.20 -9.45
N LEU A 80 2.04 1.08 -9.77
CA LEU A 80 3.06 1.96 -9.21
C LEU A 80 2.67 2.56 -7.87
N ARG A 81 1.40 2.33 -7.44
CA ARG A 81 0.84 2.80 -6.17
C ARG A 81 0.95 4.31 -5.98
N THR A 82 0.78 5.08 -7.07
CA THR A 82 0.71 6.54 -7.03
C THR A 82 -0.53 6.97 -6.26
N ARG A 83 -0.36 7.86 -5.31
CA ARG A 83 -1.40 8.25 -4.36
C ARG A 83 -2.10 9.53 -4.84
N TYR A 84 -2.94 9.38 -5.85
CA TYR A 84 -3.78 10.45 -6.38
C TYR A 84 -4.84 10.89 -5.36
N THR A 85 -4.99 12.21 -5.20
CA THR A 85 -6.10 12.78 -4.42
C THR A 85 -7.19 13.28 -5.35
N VAL A 86 -8.26 13.85 -4.79
CA VAL A 86 -9.27 14.58 -5.57
C VAL A 86 -8.62 15.77 -6.30
N ALA A 87 -8.99 15.99 -7.56
CA ALA A 87 -8.52 17.14 -8.32
C ALA A 87 -9.07 18.44 -7.73
N ILE A 88 -8.30 19.54 -7.85
CA ILE A 88 -8.65 20.82 -7.23
C ILE A 88 -8.34 22.03 -8.13
N ASP A 89 -8.94 23.15 -7.78
CA ASP A 89 -8.58 24.49 -8.23
C ASP A 89 -8.53 25.46 -7.05
N ALA A 90 -7.83 26.60 -7.22
CA ALA A 90 -7.90 27.68 -6.24
C ALA A 90 -9.34 28.22 -6.15
N ALA A 91 -9.85 28.50 -4.92
CA ALA A 91 -11.20 29.02 -4.73
C ALA A 91 -11.38 30.47 -5.23
N HIS A 92 -10.28 31.22 -5.30
CA HIS A 92 -10.33 32.64 -5.62
C HIS A 92 -9.35 33.05 -6.72
N GLY A 93 -9.71 34.03 -7.52
CA GLY A 93 -8.85 34.65 -8.54
C GLY A 93 -8.63 33.76 -9.77
N ILE A 94 -9.58 32.88 -10.05
CA ILE A 94 -9.68 32.08 -11.28
C ILE A 94 -11.07 32.21 -11.91
N THR A 95 -11.20 31.72 -13.14
CA THR A 95 -12.50 31.59 -13.82
C THR A 95 -12.84 30.10 -14.03
N THR A 96 -12.22 29.45 -15.05
CA THR A 96 -12.46 28.04 -15.34
C THR A 96 -11.42 27.11 -14.70
N GLY A 97 -10.24 27.61 -14.29
CA GLY A 97 -9.17 26.82 -13.66
C GLY A 97 -8.17 26.19 -14.62
N ILE A 98 -8.48 26.05 -15.93
CA ILE A 98 -7.72 25.20 -16.85
C ILE A 98 -6.47 25.87 -17.47
N ASP A 99 -6.45 27.20 -17.64
CA ASP A 99 -5.32 27.85 -18.28
C ASP A 99 -4.06 27.91 -17.39
N ALA A 100 -2.93 28.22 -18.00
CA ALA A 100 -1.64 28.24 -17.32
C ALA A 100 -1.57 29.24 -16.15
N VAL A 101 -2.23 30.39 -16.27
CA VAL A 101 -2.27 31.42 -15.21
C VAL A 101 -3.00 30.91 -13.99
N GLN A 102 -4.13 30.23 -14.22
CA GLN A 102 -5.01 29.75 -13.18
C GLN A 102 -4.42 28.50 -12.51
N ARG A 103 -3.83 27.56 -13.28
CA ARG A 103 -3.11 26.42 -12.70
C ARG A 103 -1.85 26.83 -11.94
N ALA A 104 -1.11 27.83 -12.41
CA ALA A 104 -0.01 28.40 -11.64
C ALA A 104 -0.47 29.00 -10.31
N ARG A 105 -1.64 29.67 -10.32
CA ARG A 105 -2.25 30.17 -9.08
C ARG A 105 -2.63 29.04 -8.14
N THR A 106 -3.26 28.00 -8.64
CA THR A 106 -3.63 26.80 -7.86
C THR A 106 -2.39 26.15 -7.24
N ALA A 107 -1.31 26.00 -8.02
CA ALA A 107 -0.06 25.46 -7.50
C ALA A 107 0.51 26.30 -6.34
N ARG A 108 0.52 27.62 -6.47
CA ARG A 108 0.97 28.51 -5.39
C ARG A 108 0.08 28.44 -4.14
N VAL A 109 -1.23 28.30 -4.29
CA VAL A 109 -2.14 28.09 -3.15
C VAL A 109 -1.84 26.76 -2.44
N LEU A 110 -1.50 25.70 -3.18
CA LEU A 110 -1.11 24.43 -2.57
C LEU A 110 0.20 24.56 -1.76
N ALA A 111 1.14 25.39 -2.20
CA ALA A 111 2.42 25.59 -1.54
C ALA A 111 2.36 26.65 -0.43
N ASP A 112 1.37 27.53 -0.38
CA ASP A 112 1.26 28.57 0.65
C ASP A 112 0.93 27.93 2.01
N PRO A 113 1.82 27.97 3.01
CA PRO A 113 1.63 27.32 4.31
C PRO A 113 0.39 27.84 5.07
N PHE A 114 -0.12 29.03 4.72
CA PHE A 114 -1.29 29.63 5.34
C PHE A 114 -2.62 29.26 4.65
N SER A 115 -2.56 28.60 3.51
CA SER A 115 -3.76 28.11 2.82
C SER A 115 -4.46 27.02 3.61
N THR A 116 -5.79 27.09 3.59
CA THR A 116 -6.72 26.18 4.27
C THR A 116 -7.58 25.41 3.25
N PRO A 117 -8.36 24.42 3.66
CA PRO A 117 -9.28 23.71 2.76
C PRO A 117 -10.29 24.62 2.04
N SER A 118 -10.64 25.78 2.62
CA SER A 118 -11.56 26.75 2.02
C SER A 118 -10.96 27.57 0.86
N ASP A 119 -9.63 27.55 0.71
CA ASP A 119 -8.92 28.21 -0.39
C ASP A 119 -8.90 27.35 -1.67
N LEU A 120 -9.52 26.16 -1.62
CA LEU A 120 -9.58 25.19 -2.69
C LEU A 120 -11.02 24.83 -3.07
N VAL A 121 -11.27 24.63 -4.36
CA VAL A 121 -12.51 24.08 -4.92
C VAL A 121 -12.25 22.65 -5.41
N ARG A 122 -13.21 21.78 -5.21
CA ARG A 122 -13.20 20.37 -5.60
C ARG A 122 -14.44 20.06 -6.42
N PRO A 123 -14.35 19.43 -7.62
CA PRO A 123 -13.13 19.11 -8.36
C PRO A 123 -12.49 20.30 -9.08
N GLY A 124 -11.31 20.08 -9.70
CA GLY A 124 -10.60 21.11 -10.46
C GLY A 124 -9.68 20.53 -11.52
N HIS A 125 -8.62 21.27 -11.90
CA HIS A 125 -7.75 20.99 -13.06
C HIS A 125 -6.27 20.75 -12.67
N VAL A 126 -5.94 20.76 -11.37
CA VAL A 126 -4.65 20.34 -10.83
C VAL A 126 -4.87 19.12 -9.96
N LEU A 127 -4.00 18.12 -10.08
CA LEU A 127 -4.16 16.82 -9.43
C LEU A 127 -3.12 16.62 -8.32
N PRO A 128 -3.46 16.86 -7.05
CA PRO A 128 -2.50 16.65 -5.97
C PRO A 128 -2.14 15.18 -5.80
N LEU A 129 -0.87 14.94 -5.45
CA LEU A 129 -0.32 13.62 -5.16
C LEU A 129 0.29 13.62 -3.76
N ARG A 130 0.05 12.55 -3.00
CA ARG A 130 0.66 12.36 -1.69
C ARG A 130 1.97 11.60 -1.84
N ALA A 131 3.10 12.24 -1.60
CA ALA A 131 4.42 11.61 -1.62
C ALA A 131 4.64 10.72 -0.41
N ARG A 132 5.53 9.73 -0.54
CA ARG A 132 6.01 8.93 0.58
C ARG A 132 6.93 9.76 1.48
N ALA A 133 6.86 9.52 2.80
CA ALA A 133 7.61 10.31 3.80
C ALA A 133 9.13 10.19 3.62
N GLY A 134 9.65 9.03 3.21
CA GLY A 134 11.06 8.81 2.92
C GLY A 134 11.54 9.42 1.59
N GLY A 135 10.64 9.99 0.79
CA GLY A 135 10.96 10.58 -0.51
C GLY A 135 11.52 9.53 -1.48
N VAL A 136 12.48 9.93 -2.34
CA VAL A 136 13.10 9.02 -3.33
C VAL A 136 13.88 7.86 -2.69
N LEU A 137 14.20 7.92 -1.40
CA LEU A 137 14.85 6.82 -0.69
C LEU A 137 13.86 5.70 -0.35
N GLU A 138 12.56 6.01 -0.24
CA GLU A 138 11.49 5.04 0.00
C GLU A 138 10.84 4.58 -1.31
N ARG A 139 10.52 5.52 -2.22
CA ARG A 139 9.92 5.25 -3.52
C ARG A 139 10.58 6.09 -4.60
N ARG A 140 11.23 5.43 -5.56
CA ARG A 140 11.95 6.08 -6.66
C ARG A 140 11.01 6.58 -7.76
N GLY A 141 10.07 7.48 -7.41
CA GLY A 141 9.09 8.07 -8.32
C GLY A 141 9.25 9.57 -8.49
N HIS A 142 8.74 10.13 -9.59
CA HIS A 142 8.72 11.57 -9.86
C HIS A 142 7.96 12.36 -8.80
N THR A 143 6.91 11.76 -8.20
CA THR A 143 6.17 12.31 -7.05
C THR A 143 7.10 12.64 -5.88
N GLU A 144 7.90 11.66 -5.47
CA GLU A 144 8.85 11.81 -4.36
C GLU A 144 10.02 12.73 -4.74
N ALA A 145 10.50 12.62 -5.99
CA ALA A 145 11.58 13.47 -6.50
C ALA A 145 11.19 14.96 -6.44
N ALA A 146 9.96 15.31 -6.82
CA ALA A 146 9.49 16.68 -6.79
C ALA A 146 9.45 17.28 -5.38
N VAL A 147 8.94 16.53 -4.41
CA VAL A 147 8.88 16.94 -2.99
C VAL A 147 10.29 17.08 -2.41
N ASP A 148 11.16 16.10 -2.67
CA ASP A 148 12.54 16.13 -2.21
C ASP A 148 13.31 17.33 -2.78
N LEU A 149 13.24 17.56 -4.08
CA LEU A 149 13.92 18.66 -4.75
C LEU A 149 13.43 20.02 -4.25
N ALA A 150 12.11 20.22 -4.07
CA ALA A 150 11.56 21.44 -3.50
C ALA A 150 12.08 21.68 -2.08
N ARG A 151 12.02 20.65 -1.22
CA ARG A 151 12.55 20.71 0.17
C ARG A 151 14.05 21.01 0.22
N LEU A 152 14.86 20.32 -0.59
CA LEU A 152 16.30 20.50 -0.66
C LEU A 152 16.68 21.88 -1.25
N ALA A 153 15.82 22.45 -2.09
CA ALA A 153 15.96 23.83 -2.55
C ALA A 153 15.65 24.86 -1.44
N GLY A 154 15.12 24.45 -0.29
CA GLY A 154 14.68 25.33 0.79
C GLY A 154 13.35 26.04 0.48
N LEU A 155 12.54 25.43 -0.38
CA LEU A 155 11.18 25.88 -0.75
C LEU A 155 10.14 24.97 -0.06
N GLU A 156 8.87 25.41 -0.10
CA GLU A 156 7.79 24.56 0.38
C GLU A 156 7.80 23.22 -0.35
N PRO A 157 7.61 22.07 0.33
CA PRO A 157 7.75 20.73 -0.23
C PRO A 157 6.52 20.35 -1.10
N VAL A 158 6.21 21.20 -2.06
CA VAL A 158 5.15 21.04 -3.05
C VAL A 158 5.72 21.29 -4.44
N GLY A 159 5.58 20.32 -5.32
CA GLY A 159 5.96 20.43 -6.73
C GLY A 159 4.77 20.59 -7.66
N LEU A 160 5.05 20.95 -8.91
CA LEU A 160 4.14 20.78 -10.05
C LEU A 160 4.89 19.93 -11.07
N ILE A 161 4.31 18.81 -11.52
CA ILE A 161 4.95 17.85 -12.43
C ILE A 161 4.05 17.53 -13.61
N GLY A 162 4.67 17.05 -14.68
CA GLY A 162 4.00 16.48 -15.84
C GLY A 162 4.97 15.70 -16.71
N GLU A 163 4.51 14.58 -17.25
CA GLU A 163 5.28 13.67 -18.09
C GLU A 163 5.60 14.33 -19.43
N LEU A 164 6.89 14.35 -19.82
CA LEU A 164 7.35 14.93 -21.07
C LEU A 164 6.89 14.11 -22.27
N VAL A 165 6.28 14.78 -23.25
CA VAL A 165 5.77 14.15 -24.47
C VAL A 165 6.32 14.83 -25.72
N GLY A 166 6.41 14.05 -26.83
CA GLY A 166 6.69 14.57 -28.16
C GLY A 166 5.44 15.14 -28.84
N ASP A 167 5.63 15.72 -30.03
CA ASP A 167 4.52 16.25 -30.83
C ASP A 167 3.53 15.16 -31.29
N ASP A 168 3.95 13.91 -31.25
CA ASP A 168 3.11 12.72 -31.51
C ASP A 168 2.28 12.29 -30.28
N GLY A 169 2.48 12.95 -29.13
CA GLY A 169 1.82 12.64 -27.86
C GLY A 169 2.40 11.45 -27.10
N MET A 170 3.51 10.86 -27.58
CA MET A 170 4.18 9.76 -26.89
C MET A 170 5.16 10.29 -25.84
N CYS A 171 5.30 9.58 -24.71
CA CYS A 171 6.27 9.94 -23.68
C CYS A 171 7.69 9.92 -24.23
N LEU A 172 8.43 10.98 -23.97
CA LEU A 172 9.83 11.08 -24.36
C LEU A 172 10.71 10.10 -23.57
N ARG A 173 11.78 9.63 -24.21
CA ARG A 173 12.80 8.76 -23.60
C ARG A 173 14.09 9.56 -23.39
N ALA A 174 15.01 9.00 -22.61
CA ALA A 174 16.21 9.66 -22.09
C ALA A 174 16.96 10.53 -23.14
N ASP A 175 17.19 10.02 -24.36
CA ASP A 175 17.92 10.77 -25.39
C ASP A 175 17.15 12.01 -25.86
N ALA A 176 15.84 11.86 -26.11
CA ALA A 176 14.98 12.97 -26.52
C ALA A 176 14.81 14.00 -25.41
N ILE A 177 14.74 13.55 -24.15
CA ILE A 177 14.70 14.45 -22.98
C ILE A 177 16.01 15.22 -22.84
N ALA A 178 17.17 14.58 -23.09
CA ALA A 178 18.46 15.26 -23.06
C ALA A 178 18.59 16.31 -24.19
N ASP A 179 17.99 16.04 -25.35
CA ASP A 179 17.92 17.00 -26.45
C ASP A 179 17.00 18.20 -26.12
N LEU A 180 15.84 17.92 -25.52
CA LEU A 180 14.93 18.96 -25.05
C LEU A 180 15.59 19.84 -23.97
N ALA A 181 16.24 19.23 -22.99
CA ALA A 181 16.98 19.94 -21.92
C ALA A 181 17.99 20.93 -22.52
N ARG A 182 18.76 20.47 -23.51
CA ARG A 182 19.77 21.28 -24.20
C ARG A 182 19.14 22.43 -25.01
N THR A 183 18.06 22.15 -25.70
CA THR A 183 17.37 23.14 -26.56
C THR A 183 16.72 24.23 -25.74
N GLU A 184 16.09 23.86 -24.64
CA GLU A 184 15.38 24.80 -23.74
C GLU A 184 16.31 25.41 -22.66
N GLY A 185 17.54 24.94 -22.55
CA GLY A 185 18.51 25.39 -21.55
C GLY A 185 18.04 25.07 -20.14
N LEU A 186 17.45 23.88 -19.93
CA LEU A 186 16.96 23.39 -18.66
C LEU A 186 17.91 22.36 -18.04
N ALA A 187 18.02 22.34 -16.72
CA ALA A 187 18.79 21.32 -16.03
C ALA A 187 18.11 19.95 -16.11
N LEU A 188 18.93 18.90 -16.26
CA LEU A 188 18.52 17.51 -16.36
C LEU A 188 19.23 16.67 -15.30
N THR A 189 18.48 15.87 -14.55
CA THR A 189 19.00 14.88 -13.60
C THR A 189 18.21 13.57 -13.67
N THR A 190 18.62 12.59 -12.86
CA THR A 190 17.88 11.31 -12.70
C THR A 190 17.45 11.13 -11.26
N ILE A 191 16.39 10.34 -11.06
CA ILE A 191 15.96 9.93 -9.70
C ILE A 191 17.07 9.17 -8.99
N ASP A 192 17.83 8.34 -9.71
CA ASP A 192 18.96 7.60 -9.12
C ASP A 192 20.07 8.54 -8.62
N GLN A 193 20.45 9.56 -9.41
CA GLN A 193 21.41 10.57 -8.99
C GLN A 193 20.93 11.34 -7.74
N LEU A 194 19.64 11.71 -7.70
CA LEU A 194 19.05 12.36 -6.52
C LEU A 194 19.07 11.43 -5.31
N ALA A 195 18.75 10.16 -5.47
CA ALA A 195 18.77 9.19 -4.37
C ALA A 195 20.17 8.97 -3.82
N GLN A 196 21.18 8.82 -4.69
CA GLN A 196 22.59 8.70 -4.28
C GLN A 196 23.06 9.97 -3.55
N TRP A 197 22.72 11.14 -4.06
CA TRP A 197 23.06 12.41 -3.43
C TRP A 197 22.41 12.52 -2.04
N ARG A 198 21.13 12.18 -1.91
CA ARG A 198 20.42 12.16 -0.62
C ARG A 198 21.05 11.21 0.38
N GLN A 199 21.41 9.99 -0.04
CA GLN A 199 22.09 9.02 0.84
C GLN A 199 23.40 9.60 1.43
N ALA A 200 24.12 10.40 0.64
CA ALA A 200 25.41 10.97 1.04
C ALA A 200 25.29 12.26 1.86
N HIS A 201 24.31 13.12 1.60
CA HIS A 201 24.26 14.49 2.11
C HIS A 201 23.00 14.80 2.93
N ASP A 202 21.88 14.11 2.66
CA ASP A 202 20.60 14.30 3.31
C ASP A 202 19.84 12.97 3.35
N PRO A 203 20.27 12.05 4.19
CA PRO A 203 19.54 10.78 4.33
C PRO A 203 18.09 10.98 4.82
N GLY A 204 17.69 12.23 5.00
CA GLY A 204 16.39 12.61 5.56
C GLY A 204 16.35 12.43 7.07
N PRO A 205 15.25 12.80 7.73
CA PRO A 205 14.94 12.16 9.00
C PRO A 205 14.99 10.67 8.69
N ALA A 206 15.83 9.92 9.42
CA ALA A 206 15.84 8.45 9.28
C ALA A 206 14.40 8.03 9.04
N VAL A 207 14.12 7.29 7.94
CA VAL A 207 12.80 6.72 7.62
C VAL A 207 12.14 6.44 8.95
N PRO A 208 10.95 7.01 9.28
CA PRO A 208 10.51 7.15 10.66
C PRO A 208 10.90 5.87 11.37
N THR A 209 11.82 5.94 12.35
CA THR A 209 12.50 4.79 12.95
C THR A 209 11.49 3.79 13.50
N GLN A 210 10.21 4.12 13.33
CA GLN A 210 9.05 3.29 13.53
C GLN A 210 8.09 3.44 12.34
N ARG A 211 8.24 2.55 11.36
CA ARG A 211 7.18 2.33 10.36
C ARG A 211 5.83 2.12 11.03
N VAL A 212 5.80 1.61 12.26
CA VAL A 212 4.58 1.34 13.02
C VAL A 212 4.58 2.07 14.35
N THR A 213 3.41 2.58 14.77
CA THR A 213 3.20 3.17 16.09
C THR A 213 2.26 2.29 16.90
N ALA A 214 2.70 1.86 18.08
CA ALA A 214 1.82 1.21 19.06
C ALA A 214 0.88 2.24 19.70
N LEU A 215 -0.44 2.03 19.61
CA LEU A 215 -1.44 3.00 20.06
C LEU A 215 -2.07 2.63 21.39
N ALA A 216 -2.44 1.38 21.59
CA ALA A 216 -3.11 0.91 22.78
C ALA A 216 -2.87 -0.57 23.00
N SER A 217 -2.82 -0.99 24.26
CA SER A 217 -2.75 -2.39 24.66
C SER A 217 -3.85 -2.73 25.66
N ALA A 218 -4.36 -3.95 25.55
CA ALA A 218 -5.40 -4.46 26.44
C ALA A 218 -5.23 -5.97 26.68
N HIS A 219 -5.98 -6.50 27.62
CA HIS A 219 -6.10 -7.94 27.83
C HIS A 219 -7.24 -8.50 26.95
N LEU A 220 -6.99 -9.61 26.26
CA LEU A 220 -7.94 -10.26 25.37
C LEU A 220 -8.12 -11.73 25.73
N PRO A 221 -9.18 -12.09 26.47
CA PRO A 221 -9.56 -13.49 26.65
C PRO A 221 -10.16 -14.04 25.34
N THR A 222 -9.70 -15.22 24.94
CA THR A 222 -10.21 -15.92 23.76
C THR A 222 -10.56 -17.36 24.10
N ARG A 223 -11.28 -18.04 23.21
CA ARG A 223 -11.55 -19.49 23.33
C ARG A 223 -10.29 -20.36 23.32
N HIS A 224 -9.16 -19.82 22.89
CA HIS A 224 -7.89 -20.53 22.75
C HIS A 224 -6.87 -20.18 23.83
N GLY A 225 -7.18 -19.23 24.72
CA GLY A 225 -6.36 -18.78 25.82
C GLY A 225 -6.36 -17.27 26.01
N GLN A 226 -5.47 -16.79 26.87
CA GLN A 226 -5.35 -15.39 27.22
C GLN A 226 -4.23 -14.73 26.41
N PHE A 227 -4.49 -13.52 25.94
CA PHE A 227 -3.53 -12.74 25.15
C PHE A 227 -3.44 -11.30 25.66
N ALA A 228 -2.27 -10.71 25.57
CA ALA A 228 -2.14 -9.26 25.48
C ALA A 228 -2.33 -8.86 24.00
N ILE A 229 -3.27 -7.95 23.73
CA ILE A 229 -3.51 -7.39 22.41
C ILE A 229 -2.96 -5.98 22.34
N THR A 230 -2.20 -5.66 21.30
CA THR A 230 -1.70 -4.30 21.02
C THR A 230 -2.09 -3.89 19.61
N GLY A 231 -2.74 -2.74 19.49
CA GLY A 231 -3.05 -2.11 18.20
C GLY A 231 -1.88 -1.29 17.70
N TYR A 232 -1.53 -1.48 16.44
CA TYR A 232 -0.48 -0.75 15.74
C TYR A 232 -1.07 -0.01 14.54
N ARG A 233 -0.60 1.21 14.29
CA ARG A 233 -0.82 1.92 13.04
C ARG A 233 0.45 1.85 12.20
N ASP A 234 0.34 1.40 10.95
CA ASP A 234 1.40 1.54 9.94
C ASP A 234 1.43 3.00 9.47
N ASN A 235 2.51 3.70 9.76
CA ASN A 235 2.67 5.13 9.43
C ASN A 235 2.87 5.36 7.92
N CYS A 236 3.21 4.31 7.15
CA CYS A 236 3.35 4.39 5.69
C CYS A 236 2.02 4.23 4.95
N THR A 237 1.09 3.44 5.50
CA THR A 237 -0.17 3.09 4.81
C THR A 237 -1.42 3.61 5.53
N GLY A 238 -1.29 4.02 6.80
CA GLY A 238 -2.41 4.34 7.68
C GLY A 238 -3.20 3.11 8.15
N VAL A 239 -2.85 1.91 7.70
CA VAL A 239 -3.55 0.67 8.06
C VAL A 239 -3.27 0.30 9.51
N GLU A 240 -4.30 -0.19 10.18
CA GLU A 240 -4.20 -0.66 11.56
C GLU A 240 -3.95 -2.17 11.60
N HIS A 241 -2.95 -2.60 12.36
CA HIS A 241 -2.59 -3.99 12.55
C HIS A 241 -2.71 -4.39 14.02
N VAL A 242 -2.68 -5.69 14.29
CA VAL A 242 -2.80 -6.23 15.64
C VAL A 242 -1.65 -7.15 15.97
N LEU A 243 -1.05 -6.97 17.15
CA LEU A 243 -0.14 -7.92 17.78
C LEU A 243 -0.87 -8.61 18.93
N LEU A 244 -0.83 -9.94 18.96
CA LEU A 244 -1.24 -10.76 20.10
C LEU A 244 -0.01 -11.42 20.69
N VAL A 245 0.19 -11.28 22.00
CA VAL A 245 1.22 -12.00 22.76
C VAL A 245 0.54 -12.95 23.72
N GLY A 246 0.93 -14.21 23.73
CA GLY A 246 0.36 -15.20 24.65
C GLY A 246 0.70 -14.94 26.12
N GLU A 247 -0.06 -15.54 27.05
CA GLU A 247 0.10 -15.35 28.49
C GLU A 247 1.51 -15.71 29.01
N LYS A 248 2.21 -16.63 28.33
CA LYS A 248 3.60 -17.01 28.65
C LYS A 248 4.65 -15.97 28.20
N GLY A 249 4.20 -14.87 27.58
CA GLY A 249 5.10 -13.87 27.02
C GLY A 249 5.58 -14.21 25.61
N ILE A 250 6.55 -13.46 25.15
CA ILE A 250 7.07 -13.59 23.77
C ILE A 250 8.19 -14.61 23.66
N ASP A 251 8.89 -14.86 24.75
CA ASP A 251 10.00 -15.81 24.78
C ASP A 251 9.48 -17.24 24.64
N ALA A 252 10.18 -18.04 23.86
CA ALA A 252 9.85 -19.44 23.72
C ALA A 252 10.18 -20.22 25.01
N ASP A 253 9.33 -21.18 25.37
CA ASP A 253 9.47 -21.99 26.58
C ASP A 253 10.75 -22.89 26.59
N ASP A 254 11.37 -23.10 25.42
CA ASP A 254 12.62 -23.85 25.25
C ASP A 254 13.88 -22.98 25.15
N GLY A 255 13.76 -21.66 25.36
CA GLY A 255 14.87 -20.71 25.30
C GLY A 255 15.39 -20.45 23.87
N GLY A 256 14.73 -20.93 22.83
CA GLY A 256 15.05 -20.67 21.42
C GLY A 256 14.44 -19.36 20.93
N PRO A 257 14.57 -19.07 19.61
CA PRO A 257 13.94 -17.91 18.98
C PRO A 257 12.42 -17.89 19.21
N ALA A 258 11.84 -16.70 19.27
CA ALA A 258 10.42 -16.52 19.50
C ALA A 258 9.54 -17.23 18.46
N TRP A 259 8.46 -17.87 18.92
CA TRP A 259 7.43 -18.38 18.01
C TRP A 259 6.60 -17.24 17.48
N VAL A 260 6.55 -17.08 16.16
CA VAL A 260 5.81 -15.97 15.52
C VAL A 260 4.92 -16.50 14.41
N ARG A 261 3.68 -16.04 14.40
CA ARG A 261 2.78 -16.16 13.25
C ARG A 261 2.52 -14.79 12.65
N VAL A 262 2.83 -14.60 11.38
CA VAL A 262 2.32 -13.48 10.58
C VAL A 262 1.07 -13.96 9.84
N HIS A 263 -0.09 -13.51 10.31
CA HIS A 263 -1.39 -13.88 9.77
C HIS A 263 -1.94 -12.77 8.88
N SER A 264 -2.27 -13.09 7.64
CA SER A 264 -2.95 -12.18 6.71
C SER A 264 -4.46 -12.27 6.92
N GLU A 265 -5.13 -11.15 7.16
CA GLU A 265 -6.58 -11.06 7.35
C GLU A 265 -7.36 -11.82 6.27
N CYS A 266 -8.37 -12.55 6.70
CA CYS A 266 -9.28 -13.29 5.86
C CYS A 266 -10.68 -13.33 6.49
N LEU A 267 -11.50 -12.31 6.24
CA LEU A 267 -12.83 -12.18 6.85
C LEU A 267 -13.66 -13.46 6.70
N THR A 268 -13.65 -14.06 5.51
CA THR A 268 -14.44 -15.25 5.25
C THR A 268 -13.96 -16.48 6.04
N GLY A 269 -12.64 -16.68 6.18
CA GLY A 269 -12.08 -17.78 6.94
C GLY A 269 -12.06 -17.51 8.44
N ASP A 270 -11.57 -16.33 8.84
CA ASP A 270 -11.30 -16.01 10.25
C ASP A 270 -12.58 -15.70 11.04
N ALA A 271 -13.55 -15.01 10.43
CA ALA A 271 -14.76 -14.56 11.10
C ALA A 271 -16.01 -15.34 10.68
N LEU A 272 -16.15 -15.70 9.39
CA LEU A 272 -17.34 -16.36 8.89
C LEU A 272 -17.23 -17.89 8.84
N GLY A 273 -16.06 -18.47 9.19
CA GLY A 273 -15.84 -19.92 9.24
C GLY A 273 -15.95 -20.60 7.87
N SER A 274 -15.54 -19.90 6.79
CA SER A 274 -15.55 -20.46 5.43
C SER A 274 -14.66 -21.70 5.32
N LEU A 275 -15.17 -22.75 4.74
CA LEU A 275 -14.43 -23.99 4.44
C LEU A 275 -13.69 -23.94 3.08
N ARG A 276 -13.76 -22.83 2.35
CA ARG A 276 -13.04 -22.64 1.07
C ARG A 276 -11.54 -22.37 1.26
N CYS A 277 -11.09 -22.14 2.48
CA CYS A 277 -9.70 -21.89 2.82
C CYS A 277 -9.38 -22.37 4.25
N ASP A 278 -8.11 -22.52 4.53
CA ASP A 278 -7.56 -22.95 5.81
C ASP A 278 -7.22 -21.80 6.79
N CYS A 279 -7.63 -20.53 6.49
CA CYS A 279 -7.20 -19.35 7.24
C CYS A 279 -7.65 -19.38 8.71
N GLY A 280 -8.93 -19.63 8.96
CA GLY A 280 -9.47 -19.69 10.34
C GLY A 280 -8.84 -20.80 11.16
N ASP A 281 -8.63 -21.97 10.56
CA ASP A 281 -7.96 -23.10 11.25
C ASP A 281 -6.49 -22.78 11.56
N GLN A 282 -5.79 -22.13 10.62
CA GLN A 282 -4.42 -21.68 10.85
C GLN A 282 -4.31 -20.63 11.97
N LEU A 283 -5.28 -19.70 12.05
CA LEU A 283 -5.32 -18.72 13.12
C LEU A 283 -5.57 -19.40 14.48
N ALA A 284 -6.53 -20.32 14.53
CA ALA A 284 -6.83 -21.10 15.74
C ALA A 284 -5.64 -21.95 16.19
N ALA A 285 -4.98 -22.64 15.26
CA ALA A 285 -3.80 -23.45 15.55
C ALA A 285 -2.63 -22.58 16.05
N ALA A 286 -2.41 -21.41 15.44
CA ALA A 286 -1.39 -20.46 15.89
C ALA A 286 -1.68 -19.92 17.31
N GLN A 287 -2.94 -19.58 17.63
CA GLN A 287 -3.34 -19.15 18.97
C GLN A 287 -3.08 -20.24 20.01
N GLN A 288 -3.46 -21.48 19.71
CA GLN A 288 -3.19 -22.62 20.60
C GLN A 288 -1.68 -22.86 20.79
N HIS A 289 -0.90 -22.75 19.72
CA HIS A 289 0.55 -22.93 19.79
C HIS A 289 1.21 -21.87 20.67
N VAL A 290 0.90 -20.61 20.44
CA VAL A 290 1.44 -19.47 21.19
C VAL A 290 1.02 -19.52 22.67
N CYS A 291 -0.21 -19.92 22.97
CA CYS A 291 -0.62 -20.11 24.37
C CYS A 291 0.16 -21.22 25.08
N ARG A 292 0.55 -22.29 24.37
CA ARG A 292 1.29 -23.42 24.97
C ARG A 292 2.78 -23.12 25.13
N HIS A 293 3.40 -22.45 24.15
CA HIS A 293 4.85 -22.36 23.99
C HIS A 293 5.41 -20.94 24.15
N GLY A 294 4.57 -19.95 24.37
CA GLY A 294 4.95 -18.54 24.27
C GLY A 294 5.02 -18.08 22.82
N GLY A 295 5.22 -16.78 22.61
CA GLY A 295 5.35 -16.19 21.28
C GLY A 295 4.28 -15.16 20.94
N ALA A 296 4.17 -14.83 19.65
CA ALA A 296 3.31 -13.77 19.16
C ALA A 296 2.59 -14.12 17.85
N ILE A 297 1.45 -13.45 17.64
CA ILE A 297 0.73 -13.47 16.37
C ILE A 297 0.57 -12.02 15.92
N ILE A 298 1.02 -11.72 14.70
CA ILE A 298 0.79 -10.43 14.03
C ILE A 298 -0.32 -10.65 13.00
N LEU A 299 -1.46 -10.00 13.21
CA LEU A 299 -2.56 -9.99 12.24
C LEU A 299 -2.42 -8.74 11.38
N LEU A 300 -2.08 -8.96 10.09
CA LEU A 300 -2.00 -7.90 9.10
C LEU A 300 -3.36 -7.70 8.45
N ARG A 301 -3.92 -6.51 8.63
CA ARG A 301 -5.15 -6.06 7.98
C ARG A 301 -4.83 -5.53 6.59
N ASP A 302 -5.88 -5.31 5.79
CA ASP A 302 -5.79 -4.94 4.36
C ASP A 302 -5.13 -6.00 3.46
N HIS A 303 -5.08 -7.26 3.96
CA HIS A 303 -4.58 -8.42 3.22
C HIS A 303 -5.70 -9.31 2.65
N GLU A 304 -6.96 -8.89 2.79
CA GLU A 304 -8.13 -9.61 2.28
C GLU A 304 -8.00 -9.84 0.76
N GLY A 305 -8.35 -11.06 0.31
CA GLY A 305 -8.22 -11.41 -1.09
C GLY A 305 -6.79 -11.35 -1.64
N ARG A 306 -5.76 -11.50 -0.79
CA ARG A 306 -4.33 -11.27 -1.09
C ARG A 306 -4.02 -9.81 -1.41
N ALA A 307 -4.59 -8.92 -0.62
CA ALA A 307 -4.53 -7.46 -0.76
C ALA A 307 -5.22 -6.92 -2.03
N THR A 308 -6.20 -7.66 -2.57
CA THR A 308 -7.09 -7.18 -3.64
C THR A 308 -8.48 -6.77 -3.12
N GLY A 309 -8.77 -7.01 -1.86
CA GLY A 309 -9.98 -6.62 -1.18
C GLY A 309 -11.10 -7.68 -1.20
N LEU A 310 -12.09 -7.49 -0.32
CA LEU A 310 -13.17 -8.45 -0.10
C LEU A 310 -14.06 -8.64 -1.33
N LEU A 311 -14.42 -7.59 -2.04
CA LEU A 311 -15.31 -7.68 -3.20
C LEU A 311 -14.66 -8.45 -4.35
N ASN A 312 -13.39 -8.21 -4.60
CA ASN A 312 -12.60 -8.94 -5.59
C ASN A 312 -12.45 -10.43 -5.20
N LYS A 313 -12.28 -10.71 -3.91
CA LYS A 313 -12.28 -12.09 -3.42
C LYS A 313 -13.61 -12.80 -3.68
N ILE A 314 -14.75 -12.13 -3.47
CA ILE A 314 -16.08 -12.71 -3.76
C ILE A 314 -16.25 -12.92 -5.27
N ALA A 315 -15.77 -11.99 -6.11
CA ALA A 315 -15.75 -12.16 -7.56
C ALA A 315 -14.88 -13.35 -7.98
N ALA A 316 -13.69 -13.52 -7.34
CA ALA A 316 -12.84 -14.69 -7.57
C ALA A 316 -13.53 -15.99 -7.15
N TYR A 317 -14.29 -16.02 -6.06
CA TYR A 317 -15.09 -17.18 -5.66
C TYR A 317 -16.11 -17.55 -6.74
N LYS A 318 -16.81 -16.56 -7.31
CA LYS A 318 -17.74 -16.77 -8.42
C LYS A 318 -17.05 -17.37 -9.65
N ALA A 319 -15.85 -16.89 -9.99
CA ALA A 319 -15.05 -17.42 -11.08
C ALA A 319 -14.59 -18.87 -10.80
N GLN A 320 -14.23 -19.18 -9.55
CA GLN A 320 -13.88 -20.53 -9.10
C GLN A 320 -15.08 -21.50 -9.15
N ASP A 321 -16.29 -21.05 -8.84
CA ASP A 321 -17.52 -21.83 -8.99
C ASP A 321 -17.76 -22.19 -10.47
N GLY A 322 -17.28 -21.34 -11.41
CA GLY A 322 -17.25 -21.60 -12.85
C GLY A 322 -16.13 -22.54 -13.31
N GLY A 323 -15.28 -23.06 -12.38
CA GLY A 323 -14.25 -24.06 -12.69
C GLY A 323 -12.80 -23.54 -12.74
N LEU A 324 -12.55 -22.24 -12.57
CA LEU A 324 -11.19 -21.69 -12.48
C LEU A 324 -10.53 -22.06 -11.15
N ASP A 325 -9.21 -22.18 -11.12
CA ASP A 325 -8.48 -22.24 -9.85
C ASP A 325 -8.26 -20.83 -9.27
N THR A 326 -7.61 -20.74 -8.09
CA THR A 326 -7.44 -19.46 -7.39
C THR A 326 -6.53 -18.48 -8.15
N VAL A 327 -5.51 -18.97 -8.87
CA VAL A 327 -4.58 -18.15 -9.66
C VAL A 327 -5.25 -17.68 -10.93
N ASP A 328 -5.91 -18.60 -11.65
CA ASP A 328 -6.61 -18.29 -12.90
C ASP A 328 -7.81 -17.36 -12.66
N ALA A 329 -8.50 -17.49 -11.52
CA ALA A 329 -9.58 -16.57 -11.15
C ALA A 329 -9.07 -15.13 -10.95
N GLN A 330 -7.91 -14.93 -10.32
CA GLN A 330 -7.28 -13.60 -10.18
C GLN A 330 -6.91 -13.03 -11.56
N THR A 331 -6.20 -13.81 -12.37
CA THR A 331 -5.77 -13.41 -13.72
C THR A 331 -6.98 -13.08 -14.62
N HIS A 332 -8.04 -13.89 -14.54
CA HIS A 332 -9.28 -13.65 -15.29
C HIS A 332 -9.95 -12.31 -14.93
N LEU A 333 -9.81 -11.87 -13.69
CA LEU A 333 -10.32 -10.59 -13.19
C LEU A 333 -9.34 -9.42 -13.43
N GLY A 334 -8.20 -9.66 -14.08
CA GLY A 334 -7.16 -8.62 -14.26
C GLY A 334 -6.47 -8.20 -12.96
N LEU A 335 -6.49 -9.06 -11.94
CA LEU A 335 -5.93 -8.77 -10.61
C LEU A 335 -4.56 -9.43 -10.44
N PRO A 336 -3.67 -8.84 -9.62
CA PRO A 336 -2.42 -9.49 -9.26
C PRO A 336 -2.67 -10.78 -8.50
N VAL A 337 -1.83 -11.79 -8.71
CA VAL A 337 -1.94 -13.09 -8.04
C VAL A 337 -1.74 -12.96 -6.53
N ASP A 338 -0.81 -12.10 -6.11
CA ASP A 338 -0.54 -11.77 -4.70
C ASP A 338 0.08 -10.37 -4.62
N ALA A 339 -0.59 -9.44 -3.95
CA ALA A 339 -0.13 -8.07 -3.75
C ALA A 339 0.20 -7.77 -2.28
N ARG A 340 0.31 -8.80 -1.43
CA ARG A 340 0.57 -8.63 0.00
C ARG A 340 1.99 -8.16 0.26
N GLU A 341 2.13 -7.27 1.23
CA GLU A 341 3.38 -6.70 1.70
C GLU A 341 3.54 -7.01 3.20
N TYR A 342 4.76 -7.29 3.67
CA TYR A 342 4.99 -7.77 5.03
C TYR A 342 5.88 -6.85 5.88
N GLY A 343 6.25 -5.69 5.39
CA GLY A 343 7.14 -4.76 6.10
C GLY A 343 6.54 -4.22 7.41
N ALA A 344 5.19 -4.12 7.52
CA ALA A 344 4.56 -3.80 8.80
C ALA A 344 4.85 -4.88 9.87
N ALA A 345 4.88 -6.18 9.48
CA ALA A 345 5.23 -7.25 10.41
C ALA A 345 6.70 -7.16 10.86
N VAL A 346 7.62 -6.85 9.94
CA VAL A 346 9.03 -6.60 10.26
C VAL A 346 9.15 -5.46 11.27
N ALA A 347 8.47 -4.35 11.02
CA ALA A 347 8.50 -3.18 11.89
C ALA A 347 7.88 -3.43 13.28
N ILE A 348 6.81 -4.22 13.37
CA ILE A 348 6.20 -4.61 14.66
C ILE A 348 7.19 -5.49 15.45
N LEU A 349 7.85 -6.47 14.80
CA LEU A 349 8.84 -7.33 15.45
C LEU A 349 10.05 -6.52 15.95
N ALA A 350 10.55 -5.60 15.13
CA ALA A 350 11.63 -4.68 15.53
C ALA A 350 11.21 -3.78 16.71
N ASN A 351 9.97 -3.26 16.72
CA ASN A 351 9.44 -2.42 17.79
C ASN A 351 9.39 -3.15 19.15
N ILE A 352 9.15 -4.47 19.15
CA ILE A 352 9.16 -5.30 20.36
C ILE A 352 10.52 -5.98 20.63
N GLY A 353 11.57 -5.60 19.90
CA GLY A 353 12.95 -6.06 20.12
C GLY A 353 13.27 -7.47 19.62
N ILE A 354 12.47 -8.04 18.72
CA ILE A 354 12.67 -9.39 18.17
C ILE A 354 13.51 -9.30 16.90
N THR A 355 14.63 -10.01 16.89
CA THR A 355 15.56 -10.11 15.74
C THR A 355 15.65 -11.52 15.16
N SER A 356 15.19 -12.55 15.90
CA SER A 356 15.22 -13.95 15.47
C SER A 356 13.90 -14.63 15.77
N VAL A 357 13.33 -15.33 14.79
CA VAL A 357 12.00 -15.95 14.91
C VAL A 357 11.94 -17.37 14.37
N ARG A 358 11.12 -18.21 15.00
CA ARG A 358 10.56 -19.43 14.42
C ARG A 358 9.20 -19.10 13.83
N LEU A 359 9.16 -18.90 12.51
CA LEU A 359 7.98 -18.43 11.81
C LEU A 359 7.03 -19.59 11.51
N LEU A 360 5.85 -19.59 12.15
CA LEU A 360 4.77 -20.55 11.89
C LEU A 360 4.13 -20.25 10.52
N THR A 361 4.66 -20.86 9.46
CA THR A 361 4.19 -20.60 8.08
C THR A 361 4.55 -21.75 7.14
N ASN A 362 3.70 -21.93 6.12
CA ASN A 362 3.96 -22.80 4.97
C ASN A 362 4.29 -21.99 3.71
N ASN A 363 4.30 -20.63 3.81
CA ASN A 363 4.57 -19.73 2.69
C ASN A 363 6.02 -19.23 2.73
N PRO A 364 6.89 -19.64 1.78
CA PRO A 364 8.29 -19.20 1.71
C PRO A 364 8.42 -17.68 1.55
N ALA A 365 7.54 -17.05 0.75
CA ALA A 365 7.59 -15.61 0.51
C ALA A 365 7.44 -14.77 1.80
N LYS A 366 6.70 -15.26 2.80
CA LYS A 366 6.64 -14.60 4.12
C LYS A 366 7.98 -14.65 4.84
N ALA A 367 8.66 -15.80 4.79
CA ALA A 367 9.96 -15.94 5.44
C ALA A 367 11.03 -15.11 4.74
N GLU A 368 10.98 -15.04 3.41
CA GLU A 368 11.87 -14.22 2.61
C GLU A 368 11.69 -12.74 2.92
N ALA A 369 10.46 -12.23 2.89
CA ALA A 369 10.17 -10.84 3.23
C ALA A 369 10.62 -10.44 4.65
N LEU A 370 10.55 -11.35 5.62
CA LEU A 370 11.07 -11.08 6.96
C LEU A 370 12.61 -11.09 7.01
N ARG A 371 13.27 -11.96 6.24
CA ARG A 371 14.73 -11.98 6.10
C ARG A 371 15.25 -10.72 5.40
N ASP A 372 14.59 -10.30 4.34
CA ASP A 372 14.91 -9.05 3.63
C ASP A 372 14.78 -7.83 4.57
N GLY A 373 13.86 -7.92 5.54
CA GLY A 373 13.72 -6.95 6.63
C GLY A 373 14.76 -7.08 7.75
N GLY A 374 15.77 -7.94 7.61
CA GLY A 374 16.89 -8.08 8.57
C GLY A 374 16.66 -9.04 9.72
N LEU A 375 15.59 -9.87 9.70
CA LEU A 375 15.33 -10.87 10.74
C LEU A 375 15.99 -12.21 10.43
N GLU A 376 16.46 -12.89 11.45
CA GLU A 376 16.83 -14.30 11.36
C GLU A 376 15.55 -15.16 11.42
N VAL A 377 15.25 -15.89 10.33
CA VAL A 377 14.00 -16.65 10.21
C VAL A 377 14.25 -18.13 10.00
N THR A 378 13.78 -18.95 10.95
CA THR A 378 13.61 -20.40 10.80
C THR A 378 12.14 -20.68 10.52
N MET A 379 11.82 -21.30 9.39
CA MET A 379 10.44 -21.70 9.09
C MET A 379 10.04 -22.92 9.91
N SER A 380 8.83 -22.87 10.47
CA SER A 380 8.17 -24.01 11.09
C SER A 380 6.80 -24.21 10.44
N PRO A 381 6.54 -25.37 9.82
CA PRO A 381 5.26 -25.62 9.20
C PRO A 381 4.10 -25.50 10.19
N LEU A 382 2.99 -24.90 9.74
CA LEU A 382 1.72 -24.87 10.46
C LEU A 382 0.66 -25.49 9.56
N GLU A 383 0.57 -26.79 9.58
CA GLU A 383 -0.41 -27.53 8.81
C GLU A 383 -1.70 -27.72 9.60
N THR A 384 -2.82 -27.64 8.90
CA THR A 384 -4.15 -27.92 9.40
C THR A 384 -4.72 -29.12 8.64
N SER A 385 -5.76 -29.76 9.18
CA SER A 385 -6.40 -30.89 8.48
C SER A 385 -7.00 -30.43 7.15
N THR A 386 -6.72 -31.14 6.08
CA THR A 386 -7.31 -30.91 4.75
C THR A 386 -8.75 -31.41 4.73
N ARG A 387 -9.66 -30.61 4.17
CA ARG A 387 -11.07 -30.96 3.95
C ARG A 387 -11.37 -31.07 2.46
N PRO A 388 -12.43 -31.79 2.06
CA PRO A 388 -12.82 -31.84 0.64
C PRO A 388 -13.05 -30.45 0.02
N GLU A 389 -13.57 -29.50 0.82
CA GLU A 389 -13.92 -28.14 0.38
C GLU A 389 -12.70 -27.25 0.14
N ASP A 390 -11.59 -27.48 0.86
CA ASP A 390 -10.35 -26.70 0.73
C ASP A 390 -9.22 -27.42 -0.03
N GLU A 391 -9.39 -28.70 -0.35
CA GLU A 391 -8.34 -29.52 -0.99
C GLU A 391 -7.83 -28.88 -2.29
N ARG A 392 -8.74 -28.41 -3.15
CA ARG A 392 -8.38 -27.75 -4.41
C ARG A 392 -7.58 -26.47 -4.18
N TYR A 393 -7.97 -25.68 -3.18
CA TYR A 393 -7.29 -24.46 -2.79
C TYR A 393 -5.88 -24.76 -2.26
N LEU A 394 -5.73 -25.76 -1.41
CA LEU A 394 -4.43 -26.18 -0.85
C LEU A 394 -3.51 -26.76 -1.93
N ARG A 395 -4.05 -27.53 -2.88
CA ARG A 395 -3.30 -28.01 -4.05
C ARG A 395 -2.77 -26.83 -4.88
N THR A 396 -3.59 -25.82 -5.17
CA THR A 396 -3.16 -24.63 -5.91
C THR A 396 -2.06 -23.87 -5.17
N LYS A 397 -2.17 -23.74 -3.84
CA LYS A 397 -1.11 -23.13 -3.01
C LYS A 397 0.22 -23.89 -3.14
N ARG A 398 0.19 -25.21 -3.06
CA ARG A 398 1.39 -26.04 -3.17
C ARG A 398 1.96 -25.99 -4.59
N ASP A 399 1.16 -26.28 -5.61
CA ASP A 399 1.61 -26.57 -6.96
C ASP A 399 1.93 -25.30 -7.78
N ARG A 400 1.26 -24.19 -7.50
CA ARG A 400 1.38 -22.93 -8.26
C ARG A 400 1.95 -21.75 -7.46
N MET A 401 2.01 -21.85 -6.13
CA MET A 401 2.47 -20.75 -5.27
C MET A 401 3.62 -21.14 -4.33
N GLY A 402 4.20 -22.34 -4.52
CA GLY A 402 5.39 -22.79 -3.81
C GLY A 402 5.22 -23.00 -2.30
N HIS A 403 3.98 -23.16 -1.80
CA HIS A 403 3.76 -23.44 -0.39
C HIS A 403 4.26 -24.83 -0.01
N ALA A 404 4.99 -24.93 1.11
CA ALA A 404 5.43 -26.21 1.68
C ALA A 404 4.24 -26.86 2.41
N LEU A 405 3.45 -27.66 1.69
CA LEU A 405 2.28 -28.37 2.21
C LEU A 405 2.39 -29.86 1.93
N THR A 406 2.16 -30.69 2.97
CA THR A 406 2.08 -32.14 2.87
C THR A 406 0.60 -32.53 2.77
N LEU A 407 0.08 -32.61 1.53
CA LEU A 407 -1.30 -33.03 1.32
C LEU A 407 -1.43 -34.55 1.38
N GLY A 408 -2.23 -35.07 2.31
CA GLY A 408 -2.55 -36.50 2.34
C GLY A 408 -2.41 -37.23 3.68
N VAL A 409 -2.25 -36.57 4.79
CA VAL A 409 -2.29 -37.22 6.12
C VAL A 409 -3.73 -37.32 6.58
N SER A 410 -4.23 -38.55 6.70
CA SER A 410 -5.57 -38.84 7.26
C SER A 410 -5.68 -38.34 8.71
N PRO A 411 -6.90 -37.94 9.15
CA PRO A 411 -7.15 -37.37 10.49
C PRO A 411 -6.87 -38.30 11.67
N SER A 412 -6.39 -39.52 11.45
CA SER A 412 -6.21 -40.55 12.48
C SER A 412 -4.93 -40.45 13.31
N GLU A 413 -4.04 -39.48 13.05
CA GLU A 413 -2.78 -39.32 13.80
C GLU A 413 -2.70 -38.05 14.66
N ILE A 414 -3.75 -37.23 14.67
CA ILE A 414 -3.82 -36.09 15.59
C ILE A 414 -4.74 -36.48 16.76
N SER A 415 -4.11 -36.87 17.89
CA SER A 415 -4.80 -37.18 19.13
C SER A 415 -5.65 -36.02 19.63
N THR A 416 -6.98 -36.08 19.42
CA THR A 416 -7.97 -35.32 20.17
C THR A 416 -9.14 -36.23 20.56
N GLN A 417 -9.44 -36.27 21.85
CA GLN A 417 -10.60 -37.01 22.38
C GLN A 417 -11.93 -36.45 21.81
N PRO A 418 -12.91 -37.29 21.52
CA PRO A 418 -14.13 -36.88 20.85
C PRO A 418 -15.19 -36.33 21.81
N LEU A 419 -15.84 -35.26 21.39
CA LEU A 419 -17.17 -34.88 21.89
C LEU A 419 -18.24 -35.58 21.03
N ALA A 420 -19.17 -36.20 21.70
CA ALA A 420 -20.18 -37.11 21.16
C ALA A 420 -21.13 -36.43 20.13
N SER A 421 -21.37 -37.14 19.04
CA SER A 421 -22.32 -36.80 17.98
C SER A 421 -23.72 -37.23 18.32
N SER A 422 -24.72 -36.38 18.06
CA SER A 422 -26.12 -36.79 17.85
C SER A 422 -26.53 -36.47 16.41
N HIS A 423 -26.85 -37.53 15.66
CA HIS A 423 -27.39 -37.45 14.30
C HIS A 423 -28.82 -36.98 14.29
N THR A 424 -29.12 -36.01 13.43
CA THR A 424 -30.45 -35.92 12.81
C THR A 424 -30.31 -35.46 11.34
N THR A 425 -30.77 -36.30 10.44
CA THR A 425 -30.90 -36.03 9.02
C THR A 425 -32.02 -35.02 8.79
N SER A 426 -31.74 -33.96 8.02
CA SER A 426 -32.81 -33.12 7.47
C SER A 426 -32.43 -32.65 6.06
N THR A 427 -33.30 -32.91 5.15
CA THR A 427 -33.37 -32.55 3.75
C THR A 427 -33.44 -31.03 3.55
N THR A 428 -32.62 -30.51 2.65
CA THR A 428 -32.55 -29.11 2.27
C THR A 428 -33.67 -28.69 1.33
N PRO A 429 -34.40 -27.60 1.56
CA PRO A 429 -35.17 -26.93 0.51
C PRO A 429 -34.39 -25.77 -0.09
N ALA A 430 -34.47 -25.67 -1.41
CA ALA A 430 -33.89 -24.57 -2.20
C ALA A 430 -34.51 -23.20 -1.80
N LEU A 431 -33.67 -22.27 -1.42
CA LEU A 431 -34.08 -20.88 -1.16
C LEU A 431 -34.08 -20.08 -2.47
N THR A 432 -35.27 -19.76 -2.93
CA THR A 432 -35.49 -18.82 -4.05
C THR A 432 -35.54 -17.40 -3.45
N ILE A 433 -34.55 -16.58 -3.72
CA ILE A 433 -34.54 -15.15 -3.30
C ILE A 433 -35.38 -14.37 -4.31
N LYS A 434 -36.58 -13.96 -3.93
CA LYS A 434 -37.37 -12.94 -4.64
C LYS A 434 -36.98 -11.53 -4.15
N GLY A 435 -36.62 -10.71 -5.12
CA GLY A 435 -36.77 -9.26 -5.21
C GLY A 435 -36.46 -8.40 -4.00
N CYS A 436 -35.36 -7.66 -4.09
CA CYS A 436 -35.05 -6.52 -3.23
C CYS A 436 -36.04 -5.36 -3.53
N LEU A 437 -36.89 -5.01 -2.57
CA LEU A 437 -37.75 -3.82 -2.63
C LEU A 437 -36.90 -2.56 -2.36
N LEU A 438 -36.84 -1.70 -3.35
CA LEU A 438 -36.33 -0.34 -3.21
C LEU A 438 -37.29 0.47 -2.32
N TYR A 439 -36.80 0.92 -1.18
CA TYR A 439 -37.48 1.92 -0.36
C TYR A 439 -37.30 3.30 -1.02
N THR A 440 -38.38 3.86 -1.56
CA THR A 440 -38.47 5.28 -1.90
C THR A 440 -39.07 6.01 -0.72
N SER A 441 -38.32 6.95 -0.14
CA SER A 441 -38.85 7.86 0.86
C SER A 441 -39.79 8.89 0.23
N PRO A 442 -40.92 9.24 0.83
CA PRO A 442 -41.75 10.32 0.34
C PRO A 442 -41.16 11.67 0.75
N SER A 443 -41.13 12.57 -0.22
CA SER A 443 -40.80 14.00 -0.03
C SER A 443 -41.93 14.73 0.76
N PRO A 444 -41.58 15.59 1.72
CA PRO A 444 -42.59 16.44 2.35
C PRO A 444 -42.84 17.68 1.49
N ARG A 445 -44.01 17.78 0.89
CA ARG A 445 -44.64 19.04 0.53
C ARG A 445 -46.06 19.04 1.02
N ASP A 446 -46.42 20.24 1.54
CA ASP A 446 -47.74 20.79 1.86
C ASP A 446 -48.29 20.46 3.26
N SER A 447 -47.97 21.33 4.18
CA SER A 447 -48.91 22.26 4.89
C SER A 447 -48.14 23.22 5.76
#